data_496679edd054d0f24380e27760c96e25
#
_entry.id   496679edd054d0f24380e27760c96e25
#
_cell.length_a   1.000
_cell.length_b   1.000
_cell.length_c   1.000
_cell.angle_alpha   90.00
_cell.angle_beta   90.00
_cell.angle_gamma   90.00
#
_symmetry.space_group_name_H-M   'P 1'
#
loop_
_entity.id
_entity.type
_entity.pdbx_description
1 polymer ?
#
loop_
_entity_poly.entity_id
_entity_poly.type
_entity_poly.pdbx_seq_one_letter_code
_entity_poly.pdbx_strand_id
1 'polypeptide(L)'
;MNKYIWSLLALACSYLGAVAQEPTKGDSYETLVMRYYDYYEAQKPDSAELVLREALTRYPDKESNFVLHGNLAELLVARQDTLAAISELTEALRLQPEVTQLRSRRAELYEGVARYQDALLDLDQLIQQKPEWEIPLYNRARVRSELGLHNGAIHDLEQILKLNPEAYLPRIALAKEYQLSSDPLSAEKLLTHLIDKFPKIPNAYRALGWMLLEQDRKAEALDRVRHVIQELKVPTKEDYLLRGAIWSKYGEEKEAEADFERAKALGATDDEIKKVRQ
;
A
#
# COMPACT_ATOMS: atom_id res chain seq x y z
N MET A 1 5.07 -8.52 -3.11
CA MET A 1 6.47 -8.67 -3.58
C MET A 1 6.45 -8.78 -5.10
N ASN A 2 6.74 -7.66 -5.77
CA ASN A 2 6.50 -7.50 -7.21
C ASN A 2 7.61 -8.18 -8.04
N LYS A 3 7.31 -9.39 -8.57
CA LYS A 3 8.22 -10.16 -9.44
C LYS A 3 8.35 -9.63 -10.88
N TYR A 4 7.66 -8.53 -11.24
CA TYR A 4 7.49 -8.14 -12.66
C TYR A 4 8.41 -7.04 -13.19
N ILE A 5 9.20 -6.39 -12.35
CA ILE A 5 10.11 -5.32 -12.83
C ILE A 5 11.42 -5.89 -13.39
N TRP A 6 11.77 -7.13 -13.06
CA TRP A 6 13.09 -7.72 -13.23
C TRP A 6 13.21 -8.74 -14.38
N SER A 7 12.10 -9.06 -15.06
CA SER A 7 12.10 -10.14 -16.07
C SER A 7 12.70 -9.76 -17.43
N LEU A 8 13.01 -8.51 -17.72
CA LEU A 8 13.51 -8.08 -19.02
C LEU A 8 15.05 -8.13 -19.18
N LEU A 9 15.80 -8.32 -18.09
CA LEU A 9 17.27 -8.44 -18.13
C LEU A 9 17.83 -9.76 -17.61
N ALA A 10 16.98 -10.64 -17.08
CA ALA A 10 17.39 -11.92 -16.50
C ALA A 10 17.78 -13.00 -17.54
N LEU A 11 17.65 -12.74 -18.83
CA LEU A 11 17.88 -13.73 -19.91
C LEU A 11 19.33 -13.84 -20.40
N ALA A 12 20.28 -13.10 -19.80
CA ALA A 12 21.66 -13.04 -20.31
C ALA A 12 22.73 -13.74 -19.45
N CYS A 13 22.44 -14.23 -18.25
CA CYS A 13 23.51 -14.67 -17.33
C CYS A 13 23.31 -16.08 -16.75
N SER A 14 23.03 -17.08 -17.58
CA SER A 14 23.11 -18.48 -17.16
C SER A 14 24.39 -19.16 -17.65
N TYR A 15 25.58 -18.62 -17.35
CA TYR A 15 26.86 -19.39 -17.44
C TYR A 15 27.98 -18.66 -16.69
N LEU A 16 28.64 -19.39 -15.81
CA LEU A 16 29.91 -19.16 -15.08
C LEU A 16 29.74 -18.80 -13.60
N GLY A 17 30.04 -19.76 -12.75
CA GLY A 17 30.27 -19.58 -11.33
C GLY A 17 31.47 -18.66 -11.06
N ALA A 18 31.21 -17.40 -10.82
CA ALA A 18 32.22 -16.42 -10.42
C ALA A 18 32.24 -16.32 -8.89
N VAL A 19 33.35 -16.60 -8.28
CA VAL A 19 33.66 -16.26 -6.90
C VAL A 19 33.54 -14.75 -6.76
N ALA A 20 32.67 -14.32 -5.84
CA ALA A 20 32.45 -12.89 -5.57
C ALA A 20 33.78 -12.20 -5.17
N GLN A 21 34.36 -11.44 -6.09
CA GLN A 21 35.54 -10.61 -5.86
C GLN A 21 35.12 -9.16 -5.66
N GLU A 22 35.80 -8.45 -4.76
CA GLU A 22 35.59 -7.00 -4.61
C GLU A 22 35.87 -6.25 -5.92
N PRO A 23 35.18 -5.11 -6.19
CA PRO A 23 35.40 -4.33 -7.40
C PRO A 23 36.87 -3.90 -7.53
N THR A 24 37.44 -4.04 -8.71
CA THR A 24 38.81 -3.62 -8.99
C THR A 24 38.77 -2.33 -9.81
N LYS A 25 39.84 -1.52 -9.70
CA LYS A 25 39.97 -0.23 -10.44
C LYS A 25 39.85 -0.37 -11.98
N GLY A 26 39.90 -1.59 -12.52
CA GLY A 26 39.85 -1.88 -13.96
C GLY A 26 38.53 -2.46 -14.44
N ASP A 27 37.53 -2.67 -13.57
CA ASP A 27 36.27 -3.30 -13.98
C ASP A 27 35.47 -2.44 -14.96
N SER A 28 34.97 -3.06 -16.05
CA SER A 28 34.07 -2.40 -16.99
C SER A 28 32.67 -2.21 -16.38
N TYR A 29 31.86 -1.34 -16.97
CA TYR A 29 30.47 -1.14 -16.57
C TYR A 29 29.70 -2.46 -16.55
N GLU A 30 29.84 -3.25 -17.59
CA GLU A 30 29.19 -4.55 -17.74
C GLU A 30 29.63 -5.54 -16.65
N THR A 31 30.91 -5.54 -16.29
CA THR A 31 31.44 -6.36 -15.20
C THR A 31 30.83 -5.97 -13.85
N LEU A 32 30.71 -4.66 -13.58
CA LEU A 32 30.09 -4.19 -12.34
C LEU A 32 28.59 -4.54 -12.29
N VAL A 33 27.88 -4.37 -13.40
CA VAL A 33 26.46 -4.78 -13.49
C VAL A 33 26.28 -6.28 -13.25
N MET A 34 27.13 -7.12 -13.86
CA MET A 34 27.08 -8.59 -13.64
C MET A 34 27.34 -8.94 -12.17
N ARG A 35 28.36 -8.35 -11.55
CA ARG A 35 28.65 -8.56 -10.12
C ARG A 35 27.51 -8.13 -9.21
N TYR A 36 26.82 -7.03 -9.55
CA TYR A 36 25.62 -6.65 -8.81
C TYR A 36 24.60 -7.79 -8.79
N TYR A 37 24.30 -8.39 -9.94
CA TYR A 37 23.36 -9.51 -10.00
C TYR A 37 23.85 -10.75 -9.24
N ASP A 38 25.16 -11.07 -9.31
CA ASP A 38 25.74 -12.18 -8.54
C ASP A 38 25.56 -11.96 -7.03
N TYR A 39 25.82 -10.73 -6.54
CA TYR A 39 25.61 -10.40 -5.14
C TYR A 39 24.16 -10.37 -4.73
N TYR A 40 23.27 -9.90 -5.61
CA TYR A 40 21.84 -9.89 -5.38
C TYR A 40 21.28 -11.31 -5.25
N GLU A 41 21.63 -12.21 -6.17
CA GLU A 41 21.25 -13.64 -6.11
C GLU A 41 21.85 -14.35 -4.88
N ALA A 42 23.06 -14.00 -4.51
CA ALA A 42 23.73 -14.51 -3.31
C ALA A 42 23.19 -13.91 -1.99
N GLN A 43 22.18 -13.04 -2.06
CA GLN A 43 21.58 -12.33 -0.91
C GLN A 43 22.61 -11.55 -0.07
N LYS A 44 23.52 -10.86 -0.75
CA LYS A 44 24.57 -10.00 -0.15
C LYS A 44 24.28 -8.52 -0.45
N PRO A 45 23.28 -7.91 0.23
CA PRO A 45 22.82 -6.56 -0.11
C PRO A 45 23.90 -5.47 0.05
N ASP A 46 24.82 -5.61 1.02
CA ASP A 46 25.88 -4.63 1.21
C ASP A 46 26.88 -4.63 0.04
N SER A 47 27.25 -5.82 -0.43
CA SER A 47 28.13 -5.94 -1.60
C SER A 47 27.43 -5.51 -2.89
N ALA A 48 26.14 -5.82 -3.03
CA ALA A 48 25.31 -5.38 -4.16
C ALA A 48 25.25 -3.84 -4.22
N GLU A 49 25.00 -3.17 -3.09
CA GLU A 49 24.97 -1.71 -3.02
C GLU A 49 26.32 -1.09 -3.37
N LEU A 50 27.41 -1.63 -2.81
CA LEU A 50 28.77 -1.12 -3.07
C LEU A 50 29.08 -1.11 -4.58
N VAL A 51 28.76 -2.21 -5.27
CA VAL A 51 29.03 -2.34 -6.71
C VAL A 51 28.12 -1.42 -7.54
N LEU A 52 26.84 -1.24 -7.15
CA LEU A 52 25.96 -0.27 -7.82
C LEU A 52 26.50 1.15 -7.71
N ARG A 53 26.90 1.57 -6.51
CA ARG A 53 27.47 2.91 -6.29
C ARG A 53 28.78 3.11 -7.06
N GLU A 54 29.60 2.07 -7.13
CA GLU A 54 30.81 2.09 -7.96
C GLU A 54 30.48 2.27 -9.44
N ALA A 55 29.53 1.49 -9.98
CA ALA A 55 29.12 1.60 -11.38
C ALA A 55 28.57 3.00 -11.72
N LEU A 56 27.69 3.53 -10.87
CA LEU A 56 27.12 4.88 -11.03
C LEU A 56 28.17 5.99 -10.94
N THR A 57 29.17 5.84 -10.05
CA THR A 57 30.24 6.83 -9.87
C THR A 57 31.22 6.84 -11.04
N ARG A 58 31.59 5.65 -11.52
CA ARG A 58 32.61 5.51 -12.59
C ARG A 58 32.06 5.75 -13.98
N TYR A 59 30.77 5.48 -14.16
CA TYR A 59 30.10 5.56 -15.46
C TYR A 59 28.82 6.39 -15.39
N PRO A 60 28.90 7.70 -14.98
CA PRO A 60 27.70 8.51 -14.70
C PRO A 60 26.81 8.75 -15.93
N ASP A 61 27.41 8.76 -17.13
CA ASP A 61 26.73 9.14 -18.36
C ASP A 61 26.06 7.96 -19.11
N LYS A 62 25.97 6.78 -18.48
CA LYS A 62 25.29 5.64 -19.10
C LYS A 62 23.78 5.82 -19.04
N GLU A 63 23.09 5.79 -20.18
CA GLU A 63 21.62 5.86 -20.22
C GLU A 63 20.95 4.77 -19.41
N SER A 64 21.56 3.55 -19.36
CA SER A 64 21.06 2.42 -18.58
C SER A 64 21.16 2.61 -17.06
N ASN A 65 21.79 3.66 -16.58
CA ASN A 65 21.89 3.94 -15.14
C ASN A 65 20.53 4.13 -14.46
N PHE A 66 19.46 4.44 -15.19
CA PHE A 66 18.11 4.47 -14.59
C PHE A 66 17.73 3.13 -13.94
N VAL A 67 18.21 2.00 -14.51
CA VAL A 67 17.99 0.67 -13.92
C VAL A 67 18.80 0.52 -12.63
N LEU A 68 20.06 0.96 -12.63
CA LEU A 68 20.94 0.86 -11.44
C LEU A 68 20.42 1.75 -10.30
N HIS A 69 19.97 2.96 -10.59
CA HIS A 69 19.31 3.83 -9.62
C HIS A 69 18.02 3.18 -9.07
N GLY A 70 17.20 2.57 -9.92
CA GLY A 70 16.02 1.81 -9.50
C GLY A 70 16.36 0.66 -8.56
N ASN A 71 17.41 -0.11 -8.89
CA ASN A 71 17.87 -1.24 -8.08
C ASN A 71 18.44 -0.77 -6.73
N LEU A 72 19.21 0.32 -6.74
CA LEU A 72 19.74 0.92 -5.52
C LEU A 72 18.61 1.43 -4.61
N ALA A 73 17.58 2.02 -5.18
CA ALA A 73 16.39 2.44 -4.43
C ALA A 73 15.72 1.26 -3.70
N GLU A 74 15.58 0.09 -4.35
CA GLU A 74 15.00 -1.09 -3.68
C GLU A 74 15.88 -1.63 -2.53
N LEU A 75 17.21 -1.60 -2.67
CA LEU A 75 18.12 -1.95 -1.57
C LEU A 75 17.98 -0.97 -0.40
N LEU A 76 17.85 0.33 -0.68
CA LEU A 76 17.66 1.37 0.33
C LEU A 76 16.29 1.23 1.04
N VAL A 77 15.23 0.88 0.31
CA VAL A 77 13.91 0.57 0.90
C VAL A 77 14.03 -0.62 1.87
N ALA A 78 14.74 -1.68 1.47
CA ALA A 78 14.94 -2.85 2.33
C ALA A 78 15.69 -2.50 3.64
N ARG A 79 16.50 -1.43 3.63
CA ARG A 79 17.19 -0.87 4.81
C ARG A 79 16.38 0.20 5.55
N GLN A 80 15.15 0.46 5.13
CA GLN A 80 14.28 1.51 5.68
C GLN A 80 14.80 2.94 5.45
N ASP A 81 15.75 3.14 4.52
CA ASP A 81 16.21 4.46 4.10
C ASP A 81 15.35 4.99 2.93
N THR A 82 14.11 5.32 3.27
CA THR A 82 13.10 5.74 2.29
C THR A 82 13.47 7.03 1.58
N LEU A 83 14.12 7.97 2.28
CA LEU A 83 14.48 9.26 1.67
C LEU A 83 15.60 9.11 0.64
N ALA A 84 16.62 8.30 0.92
CA ALA A 84 17.64 7.99 -0.06
C ALA A 84 17.07 7.22 -1.26
N ALA A 85 16.13 6.29 -1.03
CA ALA A 85 15.44 5.57 -2.11
C ALA A 85 14.65 6.52 -3.04
N ILE A 86 13.95 7.51 -2.47
CA ILE A 86 13.24 8.54 -3.25
C ILE A 86 14.25 9.36 -4.12
N SER A 87 15.41 9.69 -3.57
CA SER A 87 16.46 10.39 -4.31
C SER A 87 16.95 9.56 -5.51
N GLU A 88 17.23 8.29 -5.30
CA GLU A 88 17.66 7.38 -6.39
C GLU A 88 16.59 7.21 -7.47
N LEU A 89 15.31 7.06 -7.09
CA LEU A 89 14.20 7.01 -8.06
C LEU A 89 14.04 8.34 -8.81
N THR A 90 14.36 9.46 -8.19
CA THR A 90 14.33 10.77 -8.85
C THR A 90 15.41 10.86 -9.92
N GLU A 91 16.63 10.39 -9.64
CA GLU A 91 17.70 10.30 -10.65
C GLU A 91 17.34 9.31 -11.76
N ALA A 92 16.76 8.15 -11.43
CA ALA A 92 16.30 7.20 -12.41
C ALA A 92 15.27 7.83 -13.38
N LEU A 93 14.30 8.58 -12.85
CA LEU A 93 13.26 9.26 -13.63
C LEU A 93 13.79 10.49 -14.38
N ARG A 94 14.87 11.12 -13.93
CA ARG A 94 15.57 12.16 -14.70
C ARG A 94 16.21 11.59 -15.96
N LEU A 95 16.76 10.38 -15.89
CA LEU A 95 17.34 9.67 -17.04
C LEU A 95 16.26 9.10 -17.97
N GLN A 96 15.20 8.52 -17.40
CA GLN A 96 14.12 7.89 -18.15
C GLN A 96 12.74 8.27 -17.58
N PRO A 97 12.18 9.44 -17.97
CA PRO A 97 10.93 9.97 -17.43
C PRO A 97 9.69 9.09 -17.69
N GLU A 98 9.73 8.28 -18.76
CA GLU A 98 8.56 7.51 -19.21
C GLU A 98 8.42 6.15 -18.52
N VAL A 99 9.34 5.78 -17.63
CA VAL A 99 9.29 4.50 -16.92
C VAL A 99 8.26 4.56 -15.80
N THR A 100 7.05 4.12 -16.11
CA THR A 100 5.89 4.17 -15.21
C THR A 100 6.09 3.41 -13.91
N GLN A 101 6.86 2.32 -13.91
CA GLN A 101 7.16 1.51 -12.73
C GLN A 101 7.97 2.30 -11.69
N LEU A 102 8.98 3.05 -12.12
CA LEU A 102 9.80 3.89 -11.23
C LEU A 102 8.95 5.01 -10.63
N ARG A 103 8.08 5.63 -11.44
CA ARG A 103 7.17 6.68 -11.00
C ARG A 103 6.14 6.15 -9.99
N SER A 104 5.52 5.00 -10.28
CA SER A 104 4.60 4.35 -9.35
C SER A 104 5.28 4.04 -8.02
N ARG A 105 6.52 3.53 -8.08
CA ARG A 105 7.29 3.22 -6.89
C ARG A 105 7.64 4.47 -6.07
N ARG A 106 8.03 5.56 -6.72
CA ARG A 106 8.32 6.82 -6.04
C ARG A 106 7.06 7.41 -5.38
N ALA A 107 5.91 7.34 -6.05
CA ALA A 107 4.63 7.76 -5.48
C ALA A 107 4.29 6.97 -4.19
N GLU A 108 4.49 5.65 -4.19
CA GLU A 108 4.30 4.82 -3.00
C GLU A 108 5.23 5.23 -1.84
N LEU A 109 6.49 5.52 -2.14
CA LEU A 109 7.45 5.97 -1.12
C LEU A 109 7.11 7.36 -0.59
N TYR A 110 6.68 8.30 -1.46
CA TYR A 110 6.20 9.61 -1.03
C TYR A 110 5.00 9.50 -0.10
N GLU A 111 4.04 8.62 -0.41
CA GLU A 111 2.91 8.35 0.48
C GLU A 111 3.38 7.81 1.84
N GLY A 112 4.32 6.85 1.84
CA GLY A 112 4.86 6.24 3.05
C GLY A 112 5.56 7.23 4.01
N VAL A 113 6.05 8.36 3.49
CA VAL A 113 6.67 9.45 4.28
C VAL A 113 5.77 10.68 4.38
N ALA A 114 4.48 10.55 4.11
CA ALA A 114 3.46 11.60 4.15
C ALA A 114 3.74 12.82 3.24
N ARG A 115 4.56 12.63 2.19
CA ARG A 115 4.79 13.65 1.14
C ARG A 115 3.68 13.56 0.08
N TYR A 116 2.45 13.77 0.50
CA TYR A 116 1.24 13.53 -0.29
C TYR A 116 1.16 14.36 -1.58
N GLN A 117 1.62 15.60 -1.58
CA GLN A 117 1.63 16.45 -2.77
C GLN A 117 2.56 15.90 -3.86
N ASP A 118 3.74 15.42 -3.46
CA ASP A 118 4.70 14.81 -4.39
C ASP A 118 4.15 13.49 -4.95
N ALA A 119 3.48 12.70 -4.11
CA ALA A 119 2.79 11.49 -4.55
C ALA A 119 1.70 11.80 -5.59
N LEU A 120 0.89 12.87 -5.39
CA LEU A 120 -0.14 13.30 -6.35
C LEU A 120 0.46 13.66 -7.70
N LEU A 121 1.60 14.38 -7.73
CA LEU A 121 2.25 14.74 -8.99
C LEU A 121 2.64 13.51 -9.81
N ASP A 122 3.20 12.49 -9.16
CA ASP A 122 3.58 11.25 -9.84
C ASP A 122 2.33 10.46 -10.30
N LEU A 123 1.31 10.36 -9.45
CA LEU A 123 0.07 9.66 -9.77
C LEU A 123 -0.71 10.35 -10.89
N ASP A 124 -0.76 11.68 -10.91
CA ASP A 124 -1.41 12.45 -11.99
C ASP A 124 -0.75 12.19 -13.33
N GLN A 125 0.59 12.12 -13.38
CA GLN A 125 1.31 11.79 -14.61
C GLN A 125 1.04 10.36 -15.09
N LEU A 126 0.97 9.39 -14.16
CA LEU A 126 0.60 8.01 -14.50
C LEU A 126 -0.80 7.91 -15.10
N ILE A 127 -1.78 8.62 -14.49
CA ILE A 127 -3.17 8.61 -14.94
C ILE A 127 -3.32 9.40 -16.25
N GLN A 128 -2.54 10.47 -16.46
CA GLN A 128 -2.53 11.18 -17.73
C GLN A 128 -2.05 10.30 -18.89
N GLN A 129 -1.03 9.46 -18.65
CA GLN A 129 -0.54 8.50 -19.67
C GLN A 129 -1.54 7.38 -19.91
N LYS A 130 -2.22 6.90 -18.84
CA LYS A 130 -3.15 5.77 -18.92
C LYS A 130 -4.34 5.97 -17.97
N PRO A 131 -5.41 6.66 -18.44
CA PRO A 131 -6.56 7.03 -17.61
C PRO A 131 -7.35 5.84 -17.05
N GLU A 132 -7.29 4.67 -17.70
CA GLU A 132 -7.97 3.45 -17.27
C GLU A 132 -7.15 2.59 -16.30
N TRP A 133 -6.04 3.09 -15.79
CA TRP A 133 -5.17 2.31 -14.92
C TRP A 133 -5.67 2.34 -13.47
N GLU A 134 -6.30 1.25 -13.03
CA GLU A 134 -6.98 1.17 -11.74
C GLU A 134 -6.04 1.40 -10.54
N ILE A 135 -4.80 0.89 -10.59
CA ILE A 135 -3.86 1.01 -9.46
C ILE A 135 -3.48 2.47 -9.15
N PRO A 136 -3.03 3.29 -10.11
CA PRO A 136 -2.78 4.70 -9.86
C PRO A 136 -4.02 5.48 -9.43
N LEU A 137 -5.20 5.19 -10.02
CA LEU A 137 -6.46 5.80 -9.60
C LEU A 137 -6.77 5.49 -8.13
N TYR A 138 -6.61 4.23 -7.70
CA TYR A 138 -6.84 3.83 -6.33
C TYR A 138 -5.85 4.47 -5.35
N ASN A 139 -4.56 4.52 -5.70
CA ASN A 139 -3.53 5.17 -4.90
C ASN A 139 -3.78 6.68 -4.82
N ARG A 140 -4.21 7.34 -5.92
CA ARG A 140 -4.56 8.76 -5.89
C ARG A 140 -5.78 9.04 -5.01
N ALA A 141 -6.79 8.17 -5.06
CA ALA A 141 -7.93 8.28 -4.15
C ALA A 141 -7.50 8.21 -2.68
N ARG A 142 -6.59 7.27 -2.32
CA ARG A 142 -6.05 7.18 -0.95
C ARG A 142 -5.31 8.45 -0.55
N VAL A 143 -4.40 8.92 -1.38
CA VAL A 143 -3.63 10.15 -1.10
C VAL A 143 -4.55 11.37 -0.97
N ARG A 144 -5.58 11.47 -1.82
CA ARG A 144 -6.61 12.52 -1.73
C ARG A 144 -7.40 12.44 -0.42
N SER A 145 -7.74 11.23 0.03
CA SER A 145 -8.39 10.99 1.32
C SER A 145 -7.55 11.50 2.49
N GLU A 146 -6.24 11.17 2.52
CA GLU A 146 -5.32 11.66 3.55
C GLU A 146 -5.17 13.19 3.57
N LEU A 147 -5.37 13.83 2.43
CA LEU A 147 -5.39 15.30 2.29
C LEU A 147 -6.77 15.94 2.56
N GLY A 148 -7.79 15.15 2.90
CA GLY A 148 -9.15 15.62 3.08
C GLY A 148 -9.87 16.03 1.77
N LEU A 149 -9.32 15.65 0.62
CA LEU A 149 -9.88 15.93 -0.71
C LEU A 149 -10.91 14.85 -1.11
N HIS A 150 -11.90 14.63 -0.26
CA HIS A 150 -12.87 13.54 -0.35
C HIS A 150 -13.59 13.46 -1.70
N ASN A 151 -14.05 14.60 -2.24
CA ASN A 151 -14.72 14.62 -3.55
C ASN A 151 -13.82 14.15 -4.69
N GLY A 152 -12.52 14.45 -4.62
CA GLY A 152 -11.54 13.97 -5.58
C GLY A 152 -11.29 12.47 -5.45
N ALA A 153 -11.25 11.95 -4.21
CA ALA A 153 -11.13 10.52 -3.93
C ALA A 153 -12.37 9.75 -4.43
N ILE A 154 -13.57 10.27 -4.17
CA ILE A 154 -14.83 9.71 -4.70
C ILE A 154 -14.77 9.61 -6.23
N HIS A 155 -14.36 10.68 -6.90
CA HIS A 155 -14.28 10.68 -8.38
C HIS A 155 -13.36 9.58 -8.91
N ASP A 156 -12.17 9.41 -8.33
CA ASP A 156 -11.22 8.37 -8.75
C ASP A 156 -11.78 6.96 -8.51
N LEU A 157 -12.42 6.72 -7.36
CA LEU A 157 -13.03 5.44 -7.01
C LEU A 157 -14.23 5.11 -7.93
N GLU A 158 -15.04 6.10 -8.27
CA GLU A 158 -16.14 5.93 -9.23
C GLU A 158 -15.62 5.62 -10.63
N GLN A 159 -14.48 6.21 -11.04
CA GLN A 159 -13.84 5.85 -12.31
C GLN A 159 -13.43 4.38 -12.31
N ILE A 160 -12.81 3.88 -11.24
CA ILE A 160 -12.46 2.46 -11.12
C ILE A 160 -13.73 1.60 -11.24
N LEU A 161 -14.82 1.97 -10.58
CA LEU A 161 -16.07 1.20 -10.61
C LEU A 161 -16.79 1.26 -11.97
N LYS A 162 -16.54 2.27 -12.81
CA LYS A 162 -16.99 2.28 -14.22
C LYS A 162 -16.18 1.28 -15.06
N LEU A 163 -14.87 1.16 -14.80
CA LEU A 163 -13.99 0.22 -15.50
C LEU A 163 -14.21 -1.22 -15.03
N ASN A 164 -14.36 -1.40 -13.73
CA ASN A 164 -14.52 -2.69 -13.08
C ASN A 164 -15.69 -2.63 -12.08
N PRO A 165 -16.93 -2.83 -12.55
CA PRO A 165 -18.12 -2.80 -11.70
C PRO A 165 -18.15 -3.82 -10.57
N GLU A 166 -17.30 -4.83 -10.60
CA GLU A 166 -17.21 -5.87 -9.58
C GLU A 166 -16.09 -5.63 -8.55
N ALA A 167 -15.31 -4.56 -8.71
CA ALA A 167 -14.22 -4.26 -7.80
C ALA A 167 -14.72 -4.04 -6.37
N TYR A 168 -14.35 -4.95 -5.47
CA TYR A 168 -14.81 -4.95 -4.08
C TYR A 168 -14.12 -3.88 -3.22
N LEU A 169 -12.77 -3.82 -3.26
CA LEU A 169 -12.00 -2.89 -2.43
C LEU A 169 -12.27 -1.42 -2.75
N PRO A 170 -12.36 -0.99 -4.02
CA PRO A 170 -12.76 0.38 -4.34
C PRO A 170 -14.14 0.76 -3.79
N ARG A 171 -15.10 -0.18 -3.73
CA ARG A 171 -16.41 0.10 -3.13
C ARG A 171 -16.35 0.33 -1.63
N ILE A 172 -15.55 -0.44 -0.90
CA ILE A 172 -15.34 -0.19 0.54
C ILE A 172 -14.69 1.17 0.75
N ALA A 173 -13.67 1.50 -0.05
CA ALA A 173 -13.04 2.81 0.01
C ALA A 173 -14.03 3.93 -0.31
N LEU A 174 -14.86 3.77 -1.34
CA LEU A 174 -15.89 4.74 -1.72
C LEU A 174 -16.92 4.96 -0.60
N ALA A 175 -17.34 3.89 0.08
CA ALA A 175 -18.25 4.02 1.21
C ALA A 175 -17.62 4.85 2.35
N LYS A 176 -16.33 4.64 2.64
CA LYS A 176 -15.59 5.46 3.60
C LYS A 176 -15.54 6.94 3.17
N GLU A 177 -15.27 7.20 1.90
CA GLU A 177 -15.21 8.58 1.38
C GLU A 177 -16.58 9.28 1.44
N TYR A 178 -17.68 8.58 1.15
CA TYR A 178 -19.03 9.13 1.35
C TYR A 178 -19.33 9.47 2.81
N GLN A 179 -18.89 8.64 3.75
CA GLN A 179 -19.02 8.92 5.18
C GLN A 179 -18.23 10.18 5.58
N LEU A 180 -16.98 10.31 5.12
CA LEU A 180 -16.11 11.46 5.39
C LEU A 180 -16.60 12.74 4.71
N SER A 181 -17.27 12.63 3.56
CA SER A 181 -17.90 13.77 2.84
C SER A 181 -19.28 14.15 3.34
N SER A 182 -19.71 13.60 4.49
CA SER A 182 -21.02 13.84 5.10
C SER A 182 -22.21 13.32 4.28
N ASP A 183 -22.01 12.23 3.53
CA ASP A 183 -23.07 11.47 2.87
C ASP A 183 -23.18 10.03 3.40
N PRO A 184 -23.57 9.86 4.67
CA PRO A 184 -23.65 8.52 5.28
C PRO A 184 -24.74 7.65 4.66
N LEU A 185 -25.75 8.24 4.01
CA LEU A 185 -26.81 7.46 3.36
C LEU A 185 -26.29 6.72 2.13
N SER A 186 -25.49 7.37 1.31
CA SER A 186 -24.82 6.72 0.17
C SER A 186 -23.83 5.65 0.63
N ALA A 187 -23.07 5.90 1.70
CA ALA A 187 -22.19 4.93 2.31
C ALA A 187 -22.93 3.67 2.78
N GLU A 188 -24.02 3.83 3.53
CA GLU A 188 -24.83 2.73 4.05
C GLU A 188 -25.43 1.90 2.92
N LYS A 189 -26.02 2.56 1.92
CA LYS A 189 -26.59 1.89 0.74
C LYS A 189 -25.53 1.06 0.00
N LEU A 190 -24.34 1.59 -0.17
CA LEU A 190 -23.25 0.93 -0.86
C LEU A 190 -22.75 -0.30 -0.08
N LEU A 191 -22.56 -0.17 1.24
CA LEU A 191 -22.13 -1.26 2.10
C LEU A 191 -23.20 -2.37 2.21
N THR A 192 -24.47 -2.00 2.32
CA THR A 192 -25.58 -2.96 2.32
C THR A 192 -25.61 -3.75 1.01
N HIS A 193 -25.50 -3.07 -0.13
CA HIS A 193 -25.42 -3.75 -1.43
C HIS A 193 -24.22 -4.71 -1.52
N LEU A 194 -23.08 -4.33 -0.95
CA LEU A 194 -21.89 -5.22 -0.90
C LEU A 194 -22.15 -6.47 -0.05
N ILE A 195 -22.83 -6.33 1.08
CA ILE A 195 -23.20 -7.44 1.96
C ILE A 195 -24.14 -8.40 1.23
N ASP A 196 -25.15 -7.88 0.55
CA ASP A 196 -26.11 -8.68 -0.21
C ASP A 196 -25.41 -9.46 -1.33
N LYS A 197 -24.48 -8.84 -2.03
CA LYS A 197 -23.77 -9.46 -3.15
C LYS A 197 -22.66 -10.41 -2.71
N PHE A 198 -21.98 -10.11 -1.60
CA PHE A 198 -20.82 -10.83 -1.08
C PHE A 198 -21.00 -11.20 0.40
N PRO A 199 -22.03 -11.98 0.78
CA PRO A 199 -22.39 -12.19 2.18
C PRO A 199 -21.34 -12.93 3.02
N LYS A 200 -20.33 -13.53 2.39
CA LYS A 200 -19.26 -14.26 3.08
C LYS A 200 -17.99 -13.41 3.30
N ILE A 201 -17.96 -12.17 2.83
CA ILE A 201 -16.78 -11.30 2.96
C ILE A 201 -16.99 -10.34 4.14
N PRO A 202 -16.17 -10.43 5.21
CA PRO A 202 -16.42 -9.72 6.46
C PRO A 202 -16.21 -8.20 6.40
N ASN A 203 -15.41 -7.70 5.45
CA ASN A 203 -15.00 -6.28 5.42
C ASN A 203 -16.16 -5.30 5.31
N ALA A 204 -17.21 -5.62 4.52
CA ALA A 204 -18.38 -4.74 4.40
C ALA A 204 -19.20 -4.69 5.69
N TYR A 205 -19.31 -5.81 6.41
CA TYR A 205 -19.97 -5.85 7.72
C TYR A 205 -19.22 -5.01 8.75
N ARG A 206 -17.88 -5.08 8.77
CA ARG A 206 -17.03 -4.25 9.66
C ARG A 206 -17.19 -2.77 9.36
N ALA A 207 -17.09 -2.40 8.08
CA ALA A 207 -17.24 -1.00 7.67
C ALA A 207 -18.62 -0.46 8.05
N LEU A 208 -19.69 -1.21 7.76
CA LEU A 208 -21.03 -0.84 8.14
C LEU A 208 -21.22 -0.80 9.66
N GLY A 209 -20.63 -1.74 10.39
CA GLY A 209 -20.67 -1.77 11.85
C GLY A 209 -20.04 -0.55 12.51
N TRP A 210 -18.86 -0.13 12.07
CA TRP A 210 -18.22 1.11 12.54
C TRP A 210 -19.06 2.35 12.22
N MET A 211 -19.54 2.47 10.99
CA MET A 211 -20.39 3.58 10.56
C MET A 211 -21.67 3.69 11.40
N LEU A 212 -22.34 2.56 11.65
CA LEU A 212 -23.55 2.50 12.48
C LEU A 212 -23.26 2.90 13.93
N LEU A 213 -22.09 2.49 14.48
CA LEU A 213 -21.68 2.88 15.82
C LEU A 213 -21.43 4.38 15.95
N GLU A 214 -20.81 5.01 14.95
CA GLU A 214 -20.63 6.47 14.90
C GLU A 214 -21.95 7.24 14.83
N GLN A 215 -22.99 6.64 14.22
CA GLN A 215 -24.36 7.15 14.19
C GLN A 215 -25.18 6.84 15.45
N ASP A 216 -24.57 6.28 16.50
CA ASP A 216 -25.20 5.79 17.72
C ASP A 216 -26.26 4.69 17.51
N ARG A 217 -26.24 4.03 16.35
CA ARG A 217 -27.10 2.88 16.00
C ARG A 217 -26.48 1.57 16.52
N LYS A 218 -26.27 1.51 17.84
CA LYS A 218 -25.50 0.44 18.54
C LYS A 218 -26.04 -0.96 18.31
N ALA A 219 -27.37 -1.13 18.30
CA ALA A 219 -27.99 -2.45 18.12
C ALA A 219 -27.70 -3.01 16.72
N GLU A 220 -27.80 -2.20 15.69
CA GLU A 220 -27.52 -2.59 14.33
C GLU A 220 -26.01 -2.85 14.12
N ALA A 221 -25.16 -2.01 14.70
CA ALA A 221 -23.70 -2.22 14.71
C ALA A 221 -23.33 -3.57 15.35
N LEU A 222 -23.96 -3.89 16.49
CA LEU A 222 -23.75 -5.15 17.20
C LEU A 222 -24.18 -6.36 16.35
N ASP A 223 -25.28 -6.25 15.64
CA ASP A 223 -25.75 -7.29 14.73
C ASP A 223 -24.73 -7.58 13.61
N ARG A 224 -24.17 -6.52 12.99
CA ARG A 224 -23.17 -6.66 11.93
C ARG A 224 -21.91 -7.37 12.41
N VAL A 225 -21.36 -6.97 13.55
CA VAL A 225 -20.13 -7.60 14.08
C VAL A 225 -20.37 -9.01 14.62
N ARG A 226 -21.55 -9.28 15.20
CA ARG A 226 -21.92 -10.64 15.61
C ARG A 226 -21.97 -11.58 14.42
N HIS A 227 -22.52 -11.15 13.29
CA HIS A 227 -22.54 -11.95 12.08
C HIS A 227 -21.12 -12.39 11.67
N VAL A 228 -20.14 -11.49 11.70
CA VAL A 228 -18.74 -11.84 11.38
C VAL A 228 -18.16 -12.86 12.38
N ILE A 229 -18.38 -12.65 13.66
CA ILE A 229 -17.78 -13.49 14.73
C ILE A 229 -18.45 -14.86 14.81
N GLN A 230 -19.79 -14.91 14.74
CA GLN A 230 -20.56 -16.12 15.05
C GLN A 230 -20.92 -16.92 13.81
N GLU A 231 -21.31 -16.25 12.72
CA GLU A 231 -21.80 -16.90 11.49
C GLU A 231 -20.64 -17.17 10.52
N LEU A 232 -19.84 -16.13 10.19
CA LEU A 232 -18.70 -16.31 9.28
C LEU A 232 -17.52 -17.02 9.96
N LYS A 233 -17.38 -16.90 11.29
CA LYS A 233 -16.35 -17.55 12.12
C LYS A 233 -14.93 -17.22 11.69
N VAL A 234 -14.70 -16.01 11.21
CA VAL A 234 -13.39 -15.48 10.77
C VAL A 234 -13.06 -14.15 11.46
N PRO A 235 -13.17 -14.07 12.80
CA PRO A 235 -12.94 -12.83 13.49
C PRO A 235 -11.46 -12.44 13.46
N THR A 236 -11.23 -11.14 13.39
CA THR A 236 -9.93 -10.52 13.54
C THR A 236 -9.93 -9.60 14.76
N LYS A 237 -8.80 -8.96 15.05
CA LYS A 237 -8.71 -7.99 16.15
C LYS A 237 -9.71 -6.84 15.96
N GLU A 238 -9.94 -6.41 14.72
CA GLU A 238 -10.85 -5.31 14.39
C GLU A 238 -12.32 -5.62 14.77
N ASP A 239 -12.75 -6.88 14.67
CA ASP A 239 -14.11 -7.28 15.06
C ASP A 239 -14.32 -7.23 16.57
N TYR A 240 -13.30 -7.64 17.34
CA TYR A 240 -13.36 -7.55 18.78
C TYR A 240 -13.19 -6.10 19.29
N LEU A 241 -12.38 -5.26 18.60
CA LEU A 241 -12.30 -3.83 18.88
C LEU A 241 -13.66 -3.16 18.65
N LEU A 242 -14.31 -3.43 17.52
CA LEU A 242 -15.64 -2.88 17.22
C LEU A 242 -16.68 -3.33 18.26
N ARG A 243 -16.75 -4.63 18.61
CA ARG A 243 -17.74 -5.12 19.58
C ARG A 243 -17.45 -4.60 20.98
N GLY A 244 -16.19 -4.50 21.38
CA GLY A 244 -15.77 -3.87 22.64
C GLY A 244 -16.16 -2.40 22.71
N ALA A 245 -15.95 -1.64 21.63
CA ALA A 245 -16.41 -0.25 21.54
C ALA A 245 -17.94 -0.12 21.67
N ILE A 246 -18.69 -1.02 21.04
CA ILE A 246 -20.15 -1.05 21.16
C ILE A 246 -20.55 -1.32 22.62
N TRP A 247 -19.95 -2.30 23.30
CA TRP A 247 -20.24 -2.60 24.70
C TRP A 247 -19.89 -1.43 25.61
N SER A 248 -18.75 -0.75 25.39
CA SER A 248 -18.41 0.46 26.16
C SER A 248 -19.48 1.54 26.00
N LYS A 249 -20.01 1.74 24.79
CA LYS A 249 -21.12 2.71 24.57
C LYS A 249 -22.47 2.28 25.16
N TYR A 250 -22.64 0.98 25.48
CA TYR A 250 -23.77 0.50 26.27
C TYR A 250 -23.54 0.63 27.79
N GLY A 251 -22.31 0.90 28.24
CA GLY A 251 -21.92 0.87 29.66
C GLY A 251 -21.65 -0.53 30.20
N GLU A 252 -21.53 -1.53 29.31
CA GLU A 252 -21.28 -2.94 29.65
C GLU A 252 -19.75 -3.18 29.69
N GLU A 253 -19.10 -2.62 30.72
CA GLU A 253 -17.62 -2.59 30.82
C GLU A 253 -17.00 -3.99 30.91
N LYS A 254 -17.68 -4.96 31.52
CA LYS A 254 -17.19 -6.34 31.62
C LYS A 254 -17.11 -7.02 30.27
N GLU A 255 -18.13 -6.86 29.44
CA GLU A 255 -18.21 -7.38 28.08
C GLU A 255 -17.20 -6.67 27.16
N ALA A 256 -17.08 -5.34 27.32
CA ALA A 256 -16.10 -4.55 26.61
C ALA A 256 -14.67 -5.02 26.86
N GLU A 257 -14.30 -5.18 28.15
CA GLU A 257 -12.96 -5.63 28.55
C GLU A 257 -12.65 -7.04 28.03
N ALA A 258 -13.63 -7.96 28.11
CA ALA A 258 -13.46 -9.31 27.58
C ALA A 258 -13.17 -9.31 26.06
N ASP A 259 -13.76 -8.39 25.28
CA ASP A 259 -13.50 -8.27 23.86
C ASP A 259 -12.17 -7.56 23.58
N PHE A 260 -11.79 -6.55 24.36
CA PHE A 260 -10.46 -5.92 24.22
C PHE A 260 -9.32 -6.89 24.53
N GLU A 261 -9.47 -7.76 25.52
CA GLU A 261 -8.49 -8.82 25.79
C GLU A 261 -8.40 -9.82 24.60
N ARG A 262 -9.52 -10.17 23.97
CA ARG A 262 -9.51 -10.98 22.74
C ARG A 262 -8.81 -10.27 21.58
N ALA A 263 -9.05 -8.96 21.43
CA ALA A 263 -8.38 -8.15 20.42
C ALA A 263 -6.86 -8.12 20.67
N LYS A 264 -6.40 -7.96 21.93
CA LYS A 264 -4.98 -8.04 22.32
C LYS A 264 -4.37 -9.40 21.97
N ALA A 265 -5.07 -10.48 22.27
CA ALA A 265 -4.62 -11.83 21.92
C ALA A 265 -4.42 -12.02 20.40
N LEU A 266 -5.10 -11.21 19.58
CA LEU A 266 -4.97 -11.15 18.12
C LEU A 266 -4.05 -10.03 17.63
N GLY A 267 -3.31 -9.36 18.53
CA GLY A 267 -2.29 -8.37 18.20
C GLY A 267 -2.79 -6.92 18.19
N ALA A 268 -3.90 -6.61 18.86
CA ALA A 268 -4.28 -5.21 19.08
C ALA A 268 -3.37 -4.55 20.11
N THR A 269 -3.01 -3.29 19.89
CA THR A 269 -2.22 -2.48 20.82
C THR A 269 -3.11 -1.76 21.85
N ASP A 270 -2.54 -1.36 22.98
CA ASP A 270 -3.27 -0.55 23.97
C ASP A 270 -3.70 0.80 23.40
N ASP A 271 -2.93 1.37 22.48
CA ASP A 271 -3.29 2.62 21.79
C ASP A 271 -4.52 2.45 20.88
N GLU A 272 -4.62 1.33 20.15
CA GLU A 272 -5.80 1.00 19.36
C GLU A 272 -7.05 0.87 20.24
N ILE A 273 -6.93 0.19 21.38
CA ILE A 273 -8.03 0.03 22.34
C ILE A 273 -8.43 1.38 22.92
N LYS A 274 -7.46 2.20 23.35
CA LYS A 274 -7.72 3.52 23.91
C LYS A 274 -8.45 4.43 22.91
N LYS A 275 -8.09 4.35 21.62
CA LYS A 275 -8.71 5.12 20.55
C LYS A 275 -10.18 4.77 20.33
N VAL A 276 -10.57 3.50 20.47
CA VAL A 276 -11.95 3.05 20.24
C VAL A 276 -12.86 3.12 21.47
N ARG A 277 -12.30 3.34 22.67
CA ARG A 277 -13.06 3.59 23.92
C ARG A 277 -13.61 5.02 24.03
N GLN A 278 -13.08 5.95 23.25
CA GLN A 278 -13.51 7.37 23.24
C GLN A 278 -14.76 7.56 22.39
#